data_2ccb20f14f06db8ce9fd64981445692d
#
_entry.id   2ccb20f14f06db8ce9fd64981445692d
#
_cell.length_a   1.000
_cell.length_b   1.000
_cell.length_c   1.000
_cell.angle_alpha   90.00
_cell.angle_beta   90.00
_cell.angle_gamma   90.00
#
_symmetry.space_group_name_H-M   'P 1'
#
loop_
_entity.id
_entity.type
_entity.pdbx_description
1 polymer ?
#
loop_
_entity_poly.entity_id
_entity_poly.type
_entity_poly.pdbx_seq_one_letter_code
_entity_poly.pdbx_strand_id
1 'polypeptide(L)'
;MGTMNLRAAIAGTLSALSVLVATVVWMEPASAASAASTKEAAPGNPALVSQIAAHLAQAKGVRAQFTQTQTLAAMKQPLVSTGSLLFFRERGVIWQIDTPYKATYVITDAGVTEVNANGQRVTAHSAQGTRGVAQVSKMMRAMLGGDLSALYSQFDVQAEGSAAQWRMQLTPNQPQIAQSIKGLEMNGGDYLQRLRITLANGDVTQLDFTKSAAVTELTAAERGLLGAP
;
A
#
# COMPACT_ATOMS: atom_id res chain seq x y z
N MET A 1 -37.04 27.70 6.50
CA MET A 1 -36.37 28.93 6.85
C MET A 1 -35.02 28.51 7.43
N GLY A 2 -33.84 28.73 6.91
CA GLY A 2 -33.33 29.37 5.77
C GLY A 2 -32.00 28.76 5.45
N THR A 3 -31.84 28.40 4.22
CA THR A 3 -30.59 27.94 3.59
C THR A 3 -29.60 29.09 3.55
N MET A 4 -28.38 28.87 3.97
CA MET A 4 -27.29 29.83 3.71
C MET A 4 -26.19 29.16 2.92
N ASN A 5 -26.30 29.39 1.61
CA ASN A 5 -25.22 29.22 0.65
C ASN A 5 -24.12 30.24 0.94
N LEU A 6 -22.88 29.79 1.07
CA LEU A 6 -21.73 30.69 0.98
C LEU A 6 -20.83 30.26 -0.15
N ARG A 7 -21.17 30.72 -1.36
CA ARG A 7 -20.26 30.93 -2.48
C ARG A 7 -19.93 32.43 -2.50
N ALA A 8 -18.65 32.79 -2.48
CA ALA A 8 -18.04 33.97 -3.07
C ALA A 8 -16.56 33.92 -2.72
N ALA A 9 -15.65 33.69 -3.65
CA ALA A 9 -15.10 34.70 -4.54
C ALA A 9 -14.11 35.62 -3.82
N ILE A 10 -12.84 35.52 -4.18
CA ILE A 10 -12.01 36.73 -4.40
C ILE A 10 -10.99 36.37 -5.50
N ALA A 11 -11.18 37.06 -6.63
CA ALA A 11 -10.22 37.21 -7.69
C ALA A 11 -9.49 38.57 -7.53
N GLY A 12 -8.29 38.65 -8.07
CA GLY A 12 -7.63 39.95 -8.35
C GLY A 12 -6.52 40.26 -7.38
N THR A 13 -5.31 40.56 -7.74
CA THR A 13 -4.90 41.56 -8.76
C THR A 13 -3.45 41.33 -9.18
N LEU A 14 -3.22 41.49 -10.45
CA LEU A 14 -1.92 41.80 -11.07
C LEU A 14 -1.40 43.18 -10.62
N SER A 15 -0.11 43.32 -10.43
CA SER A 15 0.58 44.55 -10.77
C SER A 15 2.04 44.25 -11.09
N ALA A 16 2.36 44.58 -12.32
CA ALA A 16 3.69 44.72 -12.90
C ALA A 16 4.35 46.02 -12.42
N LEU A 17 5.67 46.08 -12.35
CA LEU A 17 6.49 47.17 -12.84
C LEU A 17 7.98 46.86 -12.64
N SER A 18 8.71 46.51 -13.72
CA SER A 18 9.68 47.37 -14.46
C SER A 18 11.03 47.61 -13.78
N VAL A 19 12.06 46.96 -14.36
CA VAL A 19 13.34 47.49 -14.88
C VAL A 19 14.18 48.38 -13.97
N LEU A 20 15.38 47.87 -13.63
CA LEU A 20 16.62 48.66 -13.79
C LEU A 20 17.84 47.75 -14.01
N VAL A 21 18.49 47.96 -15.15
CA VAL A 21 19.76 47.42 -15.58
C VAL A 21 20.85 48.14 -14.79
N ALA A 22 21.69 47.39 -14.10
CA ALA A 22 23.02 47.89 -13.70
C ALA A 22 24.03 46.73 -13.83
N THR A 23 24.80 46.78 -14.87
CA THR A 23 25.98 45.98 -15.12
C THR A 23 27.07 46.35 -14.09
N VAL A 24 27.41 45.43 -13.20
CA VAL A 24 28.67 45.46 -12.46
C VAL A 24 29.38 44.13 -12.70
N VAL A 25 30.42 44.21 -13.46
CA VAL A 25 31.43 43.17 -13.62
C VAL A 25 32.19 43.06 -12.31
N TRP A 26 32.07 41.94 -11.61
CA TRP A 26 33.01 41.56 -10.54
C TRP A 26 33.45 40.11 -10.71
N MET A 27 34.73 39.96 -10.62
CA MET A 27 35.54 38.75 -10.68
C MET A 27 34.99 37.61 -9.82
N GLU A 28 34.93 36.43 -10.44
CA GLU A 28 34.67 35.16 -9.76
C GLU A 28 35.83 34.79 -8.81
N PRO A 29 35.53 34.36 -7.57
CA PRO A 29 36.33 33.37 -6.91
C PRO A 29 35.75 31.99 -7.23
N ALA A 30 36.59 31.11 -7.75
CA ALA A 30 36.32 29.71 -7.94
C ALA A 30 35.82 29.08 -6.64
N SER A 31 34.51 28.99 -6.48
CA SER A 31 33.85 28.18 -5.46
C SER A 31 33.92 26.75 -5.89
N ALA A 32 34.69 25.96 -5.18
CA ALA A 32 34.71 24.52 -5.24
C ALA A 32 33.27 24.01 -5.19
N ALA A 33 32.81 23.45 -6.32
CA ALA A 33 31.57 22.70 -6.38
C ALA A 33 31.73 21.53 -5.39
N SER A 34 31.09 21.69 -4.23
CA SER A 34 30.82 20.56 -3.33
C SER A 34 29.94 19.63 -4.11
N ALA A 35 30.54 18.56 -4.65
CA ALA A 35 29.83 17.45 -5.24
C ALA A 35 28.90 16.91 -4.13
N ALA A 36 27.66 17.34 -4.15
CA ALA A 36 26.60 16.63 -3.47
C ALA A 36 26.63 15.22 -4.04
N SER A 37 27.21 14.29 -3.28
CA SER A 37 27.08 12.87 -3.54
C SER A 37 25.60 12.58 -3.54
N THR A 38 24.99 12.58 -4.71
CA THR A 38 23.77 11.85 -4.97
C THR A 38 24.12 10.41 -4.58
N LYS A 39 23.64 9.99 -3.42
CA LYS A 39 23.70 8.60 -3.00
C LYS A 39 22.88 7.84 -4.04
N GLU A 40 23.58 7.39 -5.08
CA GLU A 40 23.05 6.48 -6.08
C GLU A 40 22.50 5.30 -5.30
N ALA A 41 21.18 5.12 -5.34
CA ALA A 41 20.54 4.02 -4.66
C ALA A 41 21.19 2.76 -5.20
N ALA A 42 21.85 2.02 -4.32
CA ALA A 42 22.45 0.74 -4.70
C ALA A 42 21.40 -0.08 -5.45
N PRO A 43 21.73 -0.68 -6.60
CA PRO A 43 20.77 -1.45 -7.36
C PRO A 43 20.14 -2.47 -6.43
N GLY A 44 18.81 -2.46 -6.33
CA GLY A 44 18.06 -3.39 -5.51
C GLY A 44 18.55 -4.81 -5.82
N ASN A 45 18.54 -5.69 -4.82
CA ASN A 45 19.00 -7.08 -5.00
C ASN A 45 17.89 -7.94 -5.65
N PRO A 46 17.78 -8.02 -7.00
CA PRO A 46 16.69 -8.74 -7.67
C PRO A 46 16.72 -10.23 -7.37
N ALA A 47 17.90 -10.79 -7.11
CA ALA A 47 18.04 -12.20 -6.75
C ALA A 47 17.40 -12.47 -5.39
N LEU A 48 17.59 -11.60 -4.41
CA LEU A 48 16.95 -11.72 -3.10
C LEU A 48 15.43 -11.55 -3.21
N VAL A 49 14.95 -10.58 -4.01
CA VAL A 49 13.50 -10.40 -4.23
C VAL A 49 12.89 -11.67 -4.83
N SER A 50 13.57 -12.29 -5.82
CA SER A 50 13.12 -13.54 -6.43
C SER A 50 13.12 -14.70 -5.43
N GLN A 51 14.12 -14.78 -4.57
CA GLN A 51 14.18 -15.80 -3.50
C GLN A 51 13.04 -15.61 -2.49
N ILE A 52 12.78 -14.38 -2.04
CA ILE A 52 11.67 -14.06 -1.14
C ILE A 52 10.33 -14.45 -1.78
N ALA A 53 10.10 -14.05 -3.03
CA ALA A 53 8.86 -14.38 -3.73
C ALA A 53 8.69 -15.88 -3.93
N ALA A 54 9.75 -16.60 -4.30
CA ALA A 54 9.71 -18.05 -4.42
C ALA A 54 9.43 -18.74 -3.09
N HIS A 55 9.98 -18.21 -1.98
CA HIS A 55 9.73 -18.73 -0.65
C HIS A 55 8.26 -18.51 -0.23
N LEU A 56 7.75 -17.30 -0.34
CA LEU A 56 6.35 -16.97 -0.05
C LEU A 56 5.37 -17.76 -0.96
N ALA A 57 5.79 -18.04 -2.18
CA ALA A 57 5.02 -18.80 -3.15
C ALA A 57 4.87 -20.29 -2.82
N GLN A 58 5.55 -20.85 -1.84
CA GLN A 58 5.43 -22.25 -1.46
C GLN A 58 4.08 -22.55 -0.78
N ALA A 59 3.51 -21.60 -0.07
CA ALA A 59 2.22 -21.77 0.58
C ALA A 59 1.06 -21.63 -0.44
N LYS A 60 0.13 -22.59 -0.47
CA LYS A 60 -1.12 -22.48 -1.26
C LYS A 60 -2.01 -21.36 -0.71
N GLY A 61 -2.00 -21.19 0.60
CA GLY A 61 -2.69 -20.12 1.30
C GLY A 61 -2.03 -19.80 2.62
N VAL A 62 -2.39 -18.65 3.17
CA VAL A 62 -1.91 -18.17 4.48
C VAL A 62 -3.09 -17.63 5.25
N ARG A 63 -3.19 -18.04 6.51
CA ARG A 63 -4.07 -17.44 7.51
C ARG A 63 -3.25 -16.65 8.50
N ALA A 64 -3.68 -15.44 8.86
CA ALA A 64 -3.02 -14.59 9.84
C ALA A 64 -4.05 -13.77 10.62
N GLN A 65 -3.67 -13.30 11.79
CA GLN A 65 -4.32 -12.18 12.46
C GLN A 65 -3.61 -10.89 12.07
N PHE A 66 -4.33 -9.77 12.04
CA PHE A 66 -3.72 -8.49 11.76
C PHE A 66 -4.15 -7.41 12.76
N THR A 67 -3.27 -6.46 12.95
CA THR A 67 -3.57 -5.14 13.50
C THR A 67 -3.27 -4.11 12.43
N GLN A 68 -4.27 -3.32 12.07
CA GLN A 68 -4.13 -2.20 11.14
C GLN A 68 -4.13 -0.90 11.93
N THR A 69 -3.12 -0.08 11.73
CA THR A 69 -3.01 1.26 12.30
C THR A 69 -3.00 2.27 11.16
N GLN A 70 -3.98 3.17 11.15
CA GLN A 70 -4.04 4.27 10.18
C GLN A 70 -3.73 5.58 10.87
N THR A 71 -2.64 6.22 10.48
CA THR A 71 -2.26 7.57 10.91
C THR A 71 -2.65 8.53 9.80
N LEU A 72 -3.69 9.32 10.05
CA LEU A 72 -4.19 10.32 9.11
C LEU A 72 -3.61 11.68 9.46
N ALA A 73 -3.08 12.41 8.48
CA ALA A 73 -2.47 13.73 8.69
C ALA A 73 -3.47 14.74 9.32
N ALA A 74 -4.77 14.56 9.07
CA ALA A 74 -5.84 15.40 9.62
C ALA A 74 -6.27 15.01 11.04
N MET A 75 -5.79 13.89 11.61
CA MET A 75 -6.23 13.37 12.90
C MET A 75 -5.10 13.32 13.92
N LYS A 76 -5.40 13.66 15.19
CA LYS A 76 -4.42 13.61 16.27
C LYS A 76 -4.12 12.19 16.77
N GLN A 77 -5.04 11.27 16.59
CA GLN A 77 -4.93 9.90 17.06
C GLN A 77 -5.07 8.91 15.88
N PRO A 78 -4.30 7.85 15.85
CA PRO A 78 -4.44 6.84 14.84
C PRO A 78 -5.75 6.05 15.01
N LEU A 79 -6.28 5.58 13.90
CA LEU A 79 -7.38 4.62 13.88
C LEU A 79 -6.80 3.21 13.91
N VAL A 80 -7.28 2.39 14.84
CA VAL A 80 -6.80 1.01 15.00
C VAL A 80 -7.93 0.04 14.73
N SER A 81 -7.66 -0.95 13.89
CA SER A 81 -8.57 -2.07 13.61
C SER A 81 -7.82 -3.37 13.79
N THR A 82 -8.53 -4.41 14.24
CA THR A 82 -7.97 -5.76 14.32
C THR A 82 -8.87 -6.75 13.60
N GLY A 83 -8.29 -7.86 13.19
CA GLY A 83 -9.06 -8.88 12.51
C GLY A 83 -8.22 -10.06 12.04
N SER A 84 -8.76 -10.81 11.09
CA SER A 84 -8.13 -11.96 10.48
C SER A 84 -8.10 -11.86 8.96
N LEU A 85 -7.07 -12.47 8.39
CA LEU A 85 -6.85 -12.57 6.96
C LEU A 85 -6.76 -14.05 6.59
N LEU A 86 -7.47 -14.44 5.55
CA LEU A 86 -7.20 -15.66 4.80
C LEU A 86 -6.86 -15.28 3.37
N PHE A 87 -5.65 -15.57 2.94
CA PHE A 87 -5.26 -15.54 1.54
C PHE A 87 -5.23 -16.97 1.01
N PHE A 88 -5.80 -17.21 -0.18
CA PHE A 88 -5.69 -18.47 -0.90
C PHE A 88 -5.41 -18.17 -2.38
N ARG A 89 -4.26 -18.65 -2.88
CA ARG A 89 -3.65 -18.20 -4.14
C ARG A 89 -4.62 -18.15 -5.32
N GLU A 90 -5.35 -19.23 -5.56
CA GLU A 90 -6.21 -19.39 -6.73
C GLU A 90 -7.62 -18.84 -6.52
N ARG A 91 -7.95 -18.42 -5.32
CA ARG A 91 -9.32 -18.05 -4.95
C ARG A 91 -9.46 -16.61 -4.55
N GLY A 92 -8.50 -16.06 -3.83
CA GLY A 92 -8.54 -14.67 -3.38
C GLY A 92 -8.27 -14.49 -1.90
N VAL A 93 -8.89 -13.47 -1.33
CA VAL A 93 -8.67 -13.05 0.05
C VAL A 93 -10.01 -12.92 0.76
N ILE A 94 -10.09 -13.43 1.99
CA ILE A 94 -11.11 -13.06 2.97
C ILE A 94 -10.42 -12.16 3.99
N TRP A 95 -10.88 -10.92 4.08
CA TRP A 95 -10.41 -9.90 5.01
C TRP A 95 -11.52 -9.63 6.01
N GLN A 96 -11.34 -10.05 7.24
CA GLN A 96 -12.35 -9.92 8.30
C GLN A 96 -11.87 -8.94 9.35
N ILE A 97 -12.62 -7.87 9.55
CA ILE A 97 -12.42 -6.89 10.63
C ILE A 97 -13.28 -7.31 11.80
N ASP A 98 -12.69 -7.40 12.99
CA ASP A 98 -13.36 -7.75 14.23
C ASP A 98 -13.62 -6.52 15.10
N THR A 99 -12.72 -5.55 15.10
CA THR A 99 -12.81 -4.29 15.84
C THR A 99 -12.37 -3.10 14.98
N PRO A 100 -12.94 -1.89 15.17
CA PRO A 100 -13.99 -1.50 16.15
C PRO A 100 -15.39 -1.95 15.74
N TYR A 101 -15.62 -2.34 14.50
CA TYR A 101 -16.88 -2.88 13.99
C TYR A 101 -16.61 -4.08 13.10
N LYS A 102 -17.55 -5.02 13.07
CA LYS A 102 -17.39 -6.24 12.27
C LYS A 102 -17.71 -5.96 10.82
N ALA A 103 -16.79 -6.33 9.93
CA ALA A 103 -16.96 -6.30 8.49
C ALA A 103 -16.16 -7.44 7.85
N THR A 104 -16.69 -8.03 6.80
CA THR A 104 -15.99 -9.07 6.03
C THR A 104 -15.94 -8.65 4.57
N TYR A 105 -14.74 -8.58 4.03
CA TYR A 105 -14.51 -8.31 2.61
C TYR A 105 -13.96 -9.56 1.93
N VAL A 106 -14.55 -9.90 0.81
CA VAL A 106 -14.10 -10.99 -0.07
C VAL A 106 -13.55 -10.36 -1.34
N ILE A 107 -12.30 -10.66 -1.63
CA ILE A 107 -11.55 -10.07 -2.74
C ILE A 107 -11.12 -11.18 -3.68
N THR A 108 -11.68 -11.15 -4.87
CA THR A 108 -11.40 -12.13 -5.94
C THR A 108 -11.00 -11.39 -7.22
N ASP A 109 -10.82 -12.09 -8.31
CA ASP A 109 -10.60 -11.47 -9.62
C ASP A 109 -11.79 -10.66 -10.10
N ALA A 110 -12.99 -11.02 -9.64
CA ALA A 110 -14.23 -10.27 -9.94
C ALA A 110 -14.33 -8.92 -9.18
N GLY A 111 -13.48 -8.68 -8.20
CA GLY A 111 -13.44 -7.44 -7.41
C GLY A 111 -13.58 -7.65 -5.91
N VAL A 112 -13.98 -6.58 -5.23
CA VAL A 112 -14.18 -6.55 -3.78
C VAL A 112 -15.68 -6.57 -3.46
N THR A 113 -16.08 -7.50 -2.62
CA THR A 113 -17.45 -7.66 -2.14
C THR A 113 -17.46 -7.61 -0.61
N GLU A 114 -18.36 -6.84 -0.03
CA GLU A 114 -18.61 -6.87 1.40
C GLU A 114 -19.66 -7.95 1.70
N VAL A 115 -19.48 -8.68 2.80
CA VAL A 115 -20.44 -9.67 3.28
C VAL A 115 -21.02 -9.16 4.58
N ASN A 116 -22.34 -9.00 4.61
CA ASN A 116 -23.05 -8.55 5.81
C ASN A 116 -23.13 -9.67 6.88
N ALA A 117 -23.63 -9.32 8.07
CA ALA A 117 -23.78 -10.26 9.19
C ALA A 117 -24.67 -11.48 8.86
N ASN A 118 -25.53 -11.38 7.85
CA ASN A 118 -26.41 -12.46 7.39
C ASN A 118 -25.76 -13.36 6.33
N GLY A 119 -24.46 -13.14 6.00
CA GLY A 119 -23.75 -13.88 4.96
C GLY A 119 -24.10 -13.45 3.53
N GLN A 120 -24.88 -12.38 3.35
CA GLN A 120 -25.25 -11.88 2.04
C GLN A 120 -24.17 -10.96 1.48
N ARG A 121 -23.85 -11.15 0.21
CA ARG A 121 -22.93 -10.27 -0.50
C ARG A 121 -23.63 -8.96 -0.85
N VAL A 122 -23.03 -7.85 -0.43
CA VAL A 122 -23.46 -6.51 -0.79
C VAL A 122 -22.33 -5.85 -1.59
N THR A 123 -22.69 -5.12 -2.63
CA THR A 123 -21.67 -4.38 -3.38
C THR A 123 -21.05 -3.35 -2.44
N ALA A 124 -19.73 -3.37 -2.29
CA ALA A 124 -19.05 -2.44 -1.41
C ALA A 124 -19.20 -1.00 -1.93
N HIS A 125 -20.07 -0.22 -1.30
CA HIS A 125 -20.37 1.16 -1.72
C HIS A 125 -19.40 2.19 -1.13
N SER A 126 -18.53 1.81 -0.18
CA SER A 126 -17.57 2.72 0.43
C SER A 126 -16.24 2.72 -0.35
N ALA A 127 -16.13 3.66 -1.27
CA ALA A 127 -14.97 3.77 -2.16
C ALA A 127 -13.61 3.95 -1.44
N GLN A 128 -13.58 4.38 -0.18
CA GLN A 128 -12.33 4.65 0.55
C GLN A 128 -11.75 3.44 1.28
N GLY A 129 -12.57 2.68 1.99
CA GLY A 129 -12.11 1.46 2.69
C GLY A 129 -11.75 0.33 1.71
N THR A 130 -12.53 0.14 0.67
CA THR A 130 -12.34 -0.92 -0.32
C THR A 130 -11.14 -0.71 -1.23
N ARG A 131 -10.76 0.54 -1.56
CA ARG A 131 -9.58 0.81 -2.39
C ARG A 131 -8.29 0.37 -1.70
N GLY A 132 -8.13 0.66 -0.41
CA GLY A 132 -6.96 0.24 0.35
C GLY A 132 -6.84 -1.29 0.42
N VAL A 133 -7.94 -1.97 0.74
CA VAL A 133 -8.00 -3.43 0.81
C VAL A 133 -7.75 -4.07 -0.56
N ALA A 134 -8.33 -3.54 -1.63
CA ALA A 134 -8.09 -4.03 -3.00
C ALA A 134 -6.63 -3.87 -3.43
N GLN A 135 -6.02 -2.74 -3.11
CA GLN A 135 -4.62 -2.47 -3.43
C GLN A 135 -3.67 -3.42 -2.70
N VAL A 136 -3.88 -3.60 -1.38
CA VAL A 136 -3.11 -4.55 -0.57
C VAL A 136 -3.28 -5.97 -1.11
N SER A 137 -4.49 -6.37 -1.44
CA SER A 137 -4.76 -7.72 -1.96
C SER A 137 -4.13 -7.97 -3.31
N LYS A 138 -4.17 -7.00 -4.23
CA LYS A 138 -3.51 -7.10 -5.52
C LYS A 138 -2.00 -7.27 -5.35
N MET A 139 -1.40 -6.50 -4.44
CA MET A 139 0.02 -6.61 -4.13
C MET A 139 0.35 -7.95 -3.48
N MET A 140 -0.43 -8.39 -2.49
CA MET A 140 -0.22 -9.70 -1.87
C MET A 140 -0.34 -10.84 -2.87
N ARG A 141 -1.28 -10.77 -3.81
CA ARG A 141 -1.39 -11.76 -4.89
C ARG A 141 -0.17 -11.77 -5.79
N ALA A 142 0.32 -10.61 -6.22
CA ALA A 142 1.52 -10.52 -7.05
C ALA A 142 2.71 -11.15 -6.34
N MET A 143 2.93 -10.80 -5.06
CA MET A 143 4.03 -11.35 -4.28
C MET A 143 3.89 -12.86 -4.01
N LEU A 144 2.72 -13.28 -3.55
CA LEU A 144 2.46 -14.68 -3.19
C LEU A 144 2.23 -15.57 -4.40
N GLY A 145 1.87 -14.98 -5.54
CA GLY A 145 1.77 -15.65 -6.83
C GLY A 145 3.11 -15.82 -7.54
N GLY A 146 4.17 -15.16 -7.05
CA GLY A 146 5.49 -15.17 -7.71
C GLY A 146 5.56 -14.31 -8.98
N ASP A 147 4.49 -13.55 -9.31
CA ASP A 147 4.49 -12.63 -10.44
C ASP A 147 5.12 -11.29 -10.03
N LEU A 148 6.44 -11.27 -10.06
CA LEU A 148 7.22 -10.06 -9.78
C LEU A 148 7.17 -9.06 -10.94
N SER A 149 6.76 -9.46 -12.14
CA SER A 149 6.70 -8.56 -13.29
C SER A 149 5.70 -7.44 -13.07
N ALA A 150 4.53 -7.74 -12.51
CA ALA A 150 3.54 -6.75 -12.14
C ALA A 150 4.04 -5.79 -11.05
N LEU A 151 4.91 -6.25 -10.15
CA LEU A 151 5.52 -5.42 -9.12
C LEU A 151 6.56 -4.46 -9.71
N TYR A 152 7.51 -4.98 -10.49
CA TYR A 152 8.56 -4.19 -11.13
C TYR A 152 8.03 -3.20 -12.18
N SER A 153 6.88 -3.49 -12.80
CA SER A 153 6.25 -2.57 -13.74
C SER A 153 5.71 -1.30 -13.09
N GLN A 154 5.49 -1.32 -11.77
CA GLN A 154 4.88 -0.23 -11.02
C GLN A 154 5.79 0.37 -9.96
N PHE A 155 6.82 -0.36 -9.52
CA PHE A 155 7.70 0.03 -8.43
C PHE A 155 9.16 -0.32 -8.70
N ASP A 156 10.04 0.55 -8.26
CA ASP A 156 11.44 0.22 -8.02
C ASP A 156 11.51 -0.52 -6.69
N VAL A 157 12.08 -1.72 -6.70
CA VAL A 157 12.11 -2.62 -5.55
C VAL A 157 13.53 -2.76 -5.03
N GLN A 158 13.71 -2.48 -3.76
CA GLN A 158 14.96 -2.74 -3.04
C GLN A 158 14.70 -3.79 -1.97
N ALA A 159 15.59 -4.76 -1.83
CA ALA A 159 15.49 -5.82 -0.83
C ALA A 159 16.81 -5.96 -0.06
N GLU A 160 16.68 -6.18 1.24
CA GLU A 160 17.79 -6.36 2.17
C GLU A 160 17.52 -7.57 3.08
N GLY A 161 18.59 -8.16 3.61
CA GLY A 161 18.53 -9.31 4.51
C GLY A 161 18.69 -10.65 3.80
N SER A 162 17.86 -11.63 4.17
CA SER A 162 17.84 -12.99 3.63
C SER A 162 16.39 -13.45 3.42
N ALA A 163 16.18 -14.60 2.78
CA ALA A 163 14.83 -15.16 2.62
C ALA A 163 14.13 -15.46 3.97
N ALA A 164 14.89 -15.74 5.03
CA ALA A 164 14.34 -16.00 6.36
C ALA A 164 14.05 -14.72 7.19
N GLN A 165 14.68 -13.60 6.86
CA GLN A 165 14.47 -12.30 7.50
C GLN A 165 14.78 -11.19 6.49
N TRP A 166 13.76 -10.67 5.87
CA TRP A 166 13.86 -9.73 4.78
C TRP A 166 13.12 -8.42 5.05
N ARG A 167 13.60 -7.39 4.39
CA ARG A 167 12.93 -6.10 4.25
C ARG A 167 12.91 -5.74 2.77
N MET A 168 11.78 -5.23 2.31
CA MET A 168 11.64 -4.66 0.97
C MET A 168 11.10 -3.25 1.06
N GLN A 169 11.65 -2.38 0.23
CA GLN A 169 11.17 -1.03 0.01
C GLN A 169 10.76 -0.90 -1.45
N LEU A 170 9.57 -0.39 -1.68
CA LEU A 170 8.99 -0.21 -3.00
C LEU A 170 8.69 1.27 -3.21
N THR A 171 9.32 1.85 -4.21
CA THR A 171 9.12 3.24 -4.61
C THR A 171 8.37 3.26 -5.93
N PRO A 172 7.23 3.97 -6.06
CA PRO A 172 6.51 4.06 -7.33
C PRO A 172 7.39 4.60 -8.45
N ASN A 173 7.43 3.91 -9.58
CA ASN A 173 8.14 4.34 -10.79
C ASN A 173 7.19 4.83 -11.89
N GLN A 174 5.87 4.80 -11.63
CA GLN A 174 4.83 5.30 -12.51
C GLN A 174 4.20 6.57 -11.93
N PRO A 175 4.11 7.69 -12.66
CA PRO A 175 3.53 8.93 -12.17
C PRO A 175 2.10 8.79 -11.62
N GLN A 176 1.29 7.93 -12.24
CA GLN A 176 -0.09 7.66 -11.80
C GLN A 176 -0.15 7.02 -10.41
N ILE A 177 0.79 6.13 -10.11
CA ILE A 177 0.90 5.49 -8.79
C ILE A 177 1.46 6.50 -7.78
N ALA A 178 2.48 7.27 -8.15
CA ALA A 178 3.12 8.27 -7.29
C ALA A 178 2.15 9.38 -6.83
N GLN A 179 1.10 9.67 -7.59
CA GLN A 179 0.03 10.60 -7.18
C GLN A 179 -0.75 10.11 -5.97
N SER A 180 -0.79 8.81 -5.72
CA SER A 180 -1.57 8.21 -4.62
C SER A 180 -0.69 7.59 -3.55
N ILE A 181 0.42 6.97 -3.93
CA ILE A 181 1.31 6.21 -3.04
C ILE A 181 2.71 6.83 -3.12
N LYS A 182 3.26 7.19 -1.96
CA LYS A 182 4.64 7.65 -1.83
C LYS A 182 5.63 6.49 -1.75
N GLY A 183 5.24 5.40 -1.11
CA GLY A 183 6.07 4.22 -0.98
C GLY A 183 5.44 3.15 -0.11
N LEU A 184 6.02 1.95 -0.19
CA LEU A 184 5.65 0.82 0.63
C LEU A 184 6.90 0.21 1.24
N GLU A 185 6.77 -0.20 2.49
CA GLU A 185 7.80 -0.94 3.21
C GLU A 185 7.20 -2.25 3.69
N MET A 186 7.92 -3.33 3.48
CA MET A 186 7.50 -4.66 3.89
C MET A 186 8.64 -5.38 4.59
N ASN A 187 8.32 -6.16 5.59
CA ASN A 187 9.26 -7.09 6.17
C ASN A 187 8.59 -8.41 6.56
N GLY A 188 9.38 -9.44 6.66
CA GLY A 188 8.91 -10.76 7.04
C GLY A 188 10.03 -11.79 7.12
N GLY A 189 9.64 -13.01 7.21
CA GLY A 189 10.45 -14.21 7.18
C GLY A 189 9.72 -15.25 6.35
N ASP A 190 9.30 -16.36 6.96
CA ASP A 190 8.46 -17.37 6.31
C ASP A 190 7.13 -16.80 5.81
N TYR A 191 6.66 -15.74 6.44
CA TYR A 191 5.45 -15.00 6.07
C TYR A 191 5.70 -13.50 6.15
N LEU A 192 4.84 -12.72 5.49
CA LEU A 192 4.79 -11.28 5.67
C LEU A 192 4.40 -10.97 7.13
N GLN A 193 5.21 -10.15 7.81
CA GLN A 193 4.99 -9.73 9.19
C GLN A 193 4.49 -8.30 9.29
N ARG A 194 4.97 -7.42 8.41
CA ARG A 194 4.55 -6.01 8.36
C ARG A 194 4.47 -5.49 6.95
N LEU A 195 3.46 -4.70 6.71
CA LEU A 195 3.31 -3.86 5.52
C LEU A 195 2.99 -2.43 5.98
N ARG A 196 3.79 -1.47 5.53
CA ARG A 196 3.57 -0.04 5.74
C ARG A 196 3.37 0.64 4.40
N ILE A 197 2.28 1.37 4.25
CA ILE A 197 1.93 2.12 3.06
C ILE A 197 1.95 3.60 3.43
N THR A 198 2.75 4.39 2.75
CA THR A 198 2.75 5.85 2.87
C THR A 198 2.07 6.43 1.64
N LEU A 199 0.98 7.15 1.85
CA LEU A 199 0.24 7.81 0.79
C LEU A 199 0.87 9.17 0.44
N ALA A 200 0.56 9.68 -0.75
CA ALA A 200 1.10 10.94 -1.24
C ALA A 200 0.67 12.15 -0.38
N ASN A 201 -0.51 12.09 0.26
CA ASN A 201 -1.02 13.11 1.19
C ASN A 201 -0.40 13.04 2.59
N GLY A 202 0.53 12.10 2.83
CA GLY A 202 1.20 11.90 4.12
C GLY A 202 0.50 10.93 5.07
N ASP A 203 -0.68 10.42 4.74
CA ASP A 203 -1.34 9.39 5.52
C ASP A 203 -0.52 8.09 5.49
N VAL A 204 -0.54 7.36 6.58
CA VAL A 204 0.19 6.10 6.71
C VAL A 204 -0.77 5.01 7.18
N THR A 205 -0.75 3.88 6.48
CA THR A 205 -1.40 2.64 6.91
C THR A 205 -0.34 1.61 7.21
N GLN A 206 -0.34 1.08 8.42
CA GLN A 206 0.52 -0.03 8.82
C GLN A 206 -0.34 -1.25 9.15
N LEU A 207 0.09 -2.39 8.65
CA LEU A 207 -0.49 -3.72 8.92
C LEU A 207 0.58 -4.57 9.57
N ASP A 208 0.33 -5.01 10.77
CA ASP A 208 1.15 -5.98 11.50
C ASP A 208 0.44 -7.33 11.50
N PHE A 209 1.08 -8.36 10.96
CA PHE A 209 0.53 -9.71 10.87
C PHE A 209 1.14 -10.60 11.93
N THR A 210 0.29 -11.37 12.59
CA THR A 210 0.69 -12.30 13.65
C THR A 210 -0.01 -13.65 13.46
N LYS A 211 0.50 -14.70 14.11
CA LYS A 211 -0.04 -16.06 14.05
C LYS A 211 -0.23 -16.54 12.61
N SER A 212 0.67 -16.14 11.72
CA SER A 212 0.65 -16.57 10.33
C SER A 212 0.93 -18.07 10.23
N ALA A 213 0.10 -18.77 9.45
CA ALA A 213 0.21 -20.20 9.22
C ALA A 213 -0.20 -20.55 7.79
N ALA A 214 0.45 -21.56 7.23
CA ALA A 214 0.07 -22.09 5.92
C ALA A 214 -1.31 -22.76 5.98
N VAL A 215 -2.07 -22.60 4.90
CA VAL A 215 -3.37 -23.24 4.68
C VAL A 215 -3.28 -24.07 3.41
N THR A 216 -3.54 -25.35 3.53
CA THR A 216 -3.56 -26.31 2.41
C THR A 216 -4.97 -26.51 1.85
N GLU A 217 -5.99 -26.37 2.71
CA GLU A 217 -7.39 -26.58 2.37
C GLU A 217 -8.28 -25.49 2.99
N LEU A 218 -9.32 -25.13 2.28
CA LEU A 218 -10.35 -24.22 2.73
C LEU A 218 -11.46 -24.98 3.46
N THR A 219 -12.03 -24.40 4.49
CA THR A 219 -13.27 -24.88 5.10
C THR A 219 -14.46 -24.71 4.14
N ALA A 220 -15.56 -25.39 4.41
CA ALA A 220 -16.77 -25.25 3.58
C ALA A 220 -17.29 -23.79 3.55
N ALA A 221 -17.23 -23.10 4.70
CA ALA A 221 -17.63 -21.69 4.81
C ALA A 221 -16.73 -20.77 3.97
N GLU A 222 -15.40 -20.96 4.03
CA GLU A 222 -14.43 -20.19 3.26
C GLU A 222 -14.57 -20.44 1.76
N ARG A 223 -14.80 -21.69 1.34
CA ARG A 223 -15.14 -22.00 -0.06
C ARG A 223 -16.40 -21.25 -0.50
N GLY A 224 -17.44 -21.26 0.31
CA GLY A 224 -18.68 -20.51 0.01
C GLY A 224 -18.44 -19.01 -0.15
N LEU A 225 -17.59 -18.43 0.70
CA LEU A 225 -17.22 -17.01 0.61
C LEU A 225 -16.35 -16.70 -0.62
N LEU A 226 -15.42 -17.54 -0.99
CA LEU A 226 -14.54 -17.34 -2.14
C LEU A 226 -15.17 -17.75 -3.48
N GLY A 227 -16.40 -18.23 -3.48
CA GLY A 227 -17.06 -18.77 -4.65
C GLY A 227 -16.57 -20.19 -4.93
N ALA A 228 -17.31 -21.19 -4.48
CA ALA A 228 -17.04 -22.56 -4.87
C ALA A 228 -17.26 -22.74 -6.38
N PRO A 229 -16.47 -23.61 -7.08
CA PRO A 229 -16.92 -24.16 -8.33
C PRO A 229 -18.11 -25.08 -8.06
#